data_7d98716ad1cc8df30f77497e17a9f1ff
#
_entry.id   7d98716ad1cc8df30f77497e17a9f1ff
#
_cell.length_a   1.000
_cell.length_b   1.000
_cell.length_c   1.000
_cell.angle_alpha   90.00
_cell.angle_beta   90.00
_cell.angle_gamma   90.00
#
_symmetry.space_group_name_H-M   'P 1'
#
loop_
_entity.id
_entity.type
_entity.pdbx_description
1 polymer ?
#
loop_
_entity_poly.entity_id
_entity_poly.type
_entity_poly.pdbx_seq_one_letter_code
_entity_poly.pdbx_strand_id
1 'polypeptide(L)'
;MKISVTLSERLKSFLFVLYVVPVLSLLVGIKDPAKWADYEVYLNYFTAASINNVHDIFFNLQDPFYVILNKPFTGSYGGFENFLFVCAFVTLTLKFLALKSSTDNFMVVFILYCSYLLCLHDYIQIRIALSLAVMLYATYCVNNTLLKFLLFAAGTLIHLSAGIIVMVYVFDIIFKEKRIYFFLFVIIGVIVTQLISLGIIGGHRAELYAELARNKISYYDMNVFTTLPILQSVGLLYIFFKYKNKALTFEFYMALFGVIMFYLLHTIPVIASRTFDITMVFYLILLSRHFSQDRFIKIISILMFFVEVKKLFYSDSALLSYFTKYITSSI
;
A
#
# COMPACT_ATOMS: atom_id res chain seq x y z
N MET A 1 22.64 -11.57 -5.54
CA MET A 1 22.91 -12.84 -4.82
C MET A 1 21.72 -13.76 -5.09
N LYS A 2 21.88 -14.83 -5.88
CA LYS A 2 20.83 -15.84 -6.12
C LYS A 2 20.81 -16.75 -4.90
N ILE A 3 19.82 -16.60 -4.04
CA ILE A 3 19.57 -17.54 -2.95
C ILE A 3 19.10 -18.83 -3.60
N SER A 4 19.86 -19.91 -3.47
CA SER A 4 19.40 -21.26 -3.84
C SER A 4 18.33 -21.65 -2.82
N VAL A 5 17.07 -21.39 -3.16
CA VAL A 5 15.93 -21.77 -2.32
C VAL A 5 15.86 -23.28 -2.29
N THR A 6 16.04 -23.90 -1.14
CA THR A 6 15.96 -25.36 -0.97
C THR A 6 14.55 -25.84 -1.31
N LEU A 7 14.42 -27.12 -1.71
CA LEU A 7 13.09 -27.72 -2.00
C LEU A 7 12.13 -27.56 -0.81
N SER A 8 12.64 -27.68 0.42
CA SER A 8 11.90 -27.47 1.66
C SER A 8 11.31 -26.04 1.76
N GLU A 9 12.08 -25.03 1.42
CA GLU A 9 11.61 -23.64 1.47
C GLU A 9 10.56 -23.33 0.37
N ARG A 10 10.69 -23.94 -0.79
CA ARG A 10 9.67 -23.84 -1.84
C ARG A 10 8.37 -24.50 -1.41
N LEU A 11 8.45 -25.68 -0.79
CA LEU A 11 7.28 -26.40 -0.28
C LEU A 11 6.57 -25.59 0.82
N LYS A 12 7.31 -25.05 1.81
CA LYS A 12 6.74 -24.19 2.86
C LYS A 12 6.03 -22.98 2.28
N SER A 13 6.60 -22.34 1.26
CA SER A 13 5.99 -21.21 0.59
C SER A 13 4.71 -21.58 -0.13
N PHE A 14 4.74 -22.70 -0.82
CA PHE A 14 3.57 -23.23 -1.52
C PHE A 14 2.43 -23.54 -0.54
N LEU A 15 2.74 -24.22 0.57
CA LEU A 15 1.76 -24.51 1.62
C LEU A 15 1.21 -23.24 2.28
N PHE A 16 2.07 -22.26 2.53
CA PHE A 16 1.61 -20.96 3.04
C PHE A 16 0.61 -20.29 2.09
N VAL A 17 0.95 -20.20 0.79
CA VAL A 17 0.03 -19.63 -0.20
C VAL A 17 -1.25 -20.47 -0.29
N LEU A 18 -1.15 -21.78 -0.28
CA LEU A 18 -2.29 -22.68 -0.44
C LEU A 18 -3.29 -22.62 0.73
N TYR A 19 -2.82 -22.41 1.97
CA TYR A 19 -3.69 -22.44 3.15
C TYR A 19 -4.00 -21.04 3.70
N VAL A 20 -2.98 -20.17 3.82
CA VAL A 20 -3.15 -18.86 4.48
C VAL A 20 -3.84 -17.86 3.55
N VAL A 21 -3.44 -17.83 2.27
CA VAL A 21 -4.01 -16.85 1.33
C VAL A 21 -5.51 -17.04 1.11
N PRO A 22 -6.05 -18.26 0.87
CA PRO A 22 -7.50 -18.43 0.71
C PRO A 22 -8.28 -18.00 1.95
N VAL A 23 -7.80 -18.33 3.16
CA VAL A 23 -8.47 -17.92 4.40
C VAL A 23 -8.51 -16.40 4.54
N LEU A 24 -7.37 -15.73 4.33
CA LEU A 24 -7.33 -14.28 4.38
C LEU A 24 -8.14 -13.64 3.24
N SER A 25 -8.17 -14.27 2.05
CA SER A 25 -8.97 -13.78 0.92
C SER A 25 -10.46 -13.86 1.19
N LEU A 26 -10.92 -14.89 1.90
CA LEU A 26 -12.31 -14.97 2.38
C LEU A 26 -12.60 -13.85 3.38
N LEU A 27 -11.71 -13.62 4.34
CA LEU A 27 -11.88 -12.55 5.34
C LEU A 27 -11.97 -11.15 4.74
N VAL A 28 -11.12 -10.84 3.73
CA VAL A 28 -11.07 -9.51 3.14
C VAL A 28 -11.92 -9.37 1.87
N GLY A 29 -12.30 -10.47 1.21
CA GLY A 29 -13.10 -10.49 -0.01
C GLY A 29 -14.60 -10.50 0.26
N ILE A 30 -15.05 -11.14 1.34
CA ILE A 30 -16.45 -11.12 1.74
C ILE A 30 -16.73 -9.83 2.52
N LYS A 31 -17.59 -8.98 1.96
CA LYS A 31 -17.89 -7.66 2.51
C LYS A 31 -19.38 -7.48 2.74
N ASP A 32 -19.73 -6.85 3.86
CA ASP A 32 -21.09 -6.44 4.14
C ASP A 32 -21.36 -5.06 3.49
N PRO A 33 -22.25 -4.98 2.48
CA PRO A 33 -22.56 -3.71 1.81
C PRO A 33 -22.95 -2.58 2.77
N ALA A 34 -23.70 -2.90 3.81
CA ALA A 34 -24.19 -1.91 4.79
C ALA A 34 -23.10 -1.31 5.66
N LYS A 35 -21.94 -1.94 5.71
CA LYS A 35 -20.85 -1.57 6.64
C LYS A 35 -19.57 -1.12 5.96
N TRP A 36 -19.41 -1.36 4.66
CA TRP A 36 -18.22 -0.96 3.93
C TRP A 36 -18.40 0.43 3.32
N ALA A 37 -17.69 1.41 3.85
CA ALA A 37 -17.84 2.82 3.48
C ALA A 37 -17.63 3.10 1.98
N ASP A 38 -16.75 2.35 1.31
CA ASP A 38 -16.46 2.52 -0.11
C ASP A 38 -17.30 1.59 -1.01
N TYR A 39 -18.30 0.86 -0.48
CA TYR A 39 -19.09 -0.12 -1.24
C TYR A 39 -19.70 0.48 -2.53
N GLU A 40 -20.41 1.59 -2.39
CA GLU A 40 -21.05 2.27 -3.52
C GLU A 40 -20.04 2.73 -4.57
N VAL A 41 -18.87 3.19 -4.15
CA VAL A 41 -17.81 3.62 -5.06
C VAL A 41 -17.34 2.45 -5.91
N TYR A 42 -17.12 1.28 -5.31
CA TYR A 42 -16.66 0.09 -6.04
C TYR A 42 -17.79 -0.55 -6.87
N LEU A 43 -19.03 -0.51 -6.39
CA LEU A 43 -20.20 -0.95 -7.15
C LEU A 43 -20.39 -0.09 -8.41
N ASN A 44 -20.18 1.23 -8.31
CA ASN A 44 -20.22 2.14 -9.46
C ASN A 44 -19.14 1.80 -10.50
N TYR A 45 -17.92 1.43 -10.10
CA TYR A 45 -16.90 0.94 -11.03
C TYR A 45 -17.31 -0.37 -11.71
N PHE A 46 -17.93 -1.30 -10.98
CA PHE A 46 -18.46 -2.55 -11.52
C PHE A 46 -19.59 -2.28 -12.52
N THR A 47 -20.52 -1.40 -12.19
CA THR A 47 -21.60 -0.98 -13.09
C THR A 47 -21.06 -0.27 -14.32
N ALA A 48 -20.08 0.62 -14.17
CA ALA A 48 -19.42 1.25 -15.31
C ALA A 48 -18.75 0.23 -16.24
N ALA A 49 -18.15 -0.83 -15.68
CA ALA A 49 -17.60 -1.92 -16.48
C ALA A 49 -18.67 -2.69 -17.27
N SER A 50 -19.89 -2.83 -16.74
CA SER A 50 -20.98 -3.52 -17.44
C SER A 50 -21.52 -2.73 -18.63
N ILE A 51 -21.60 -1.41 -18.52
CA ILE A 51 -22.25 -0.53 -19.48
C ILE A 51 -21.29 -0.10 -20.62
N ASN A 52 -20.04 0.23 -20.29
CA ASN A 52 -19.11 0.82 -21.23
C ASN A 52 -18.30 -0.25 -21.98
N ASN A 53 -17.90 0.05 -23.23
CA ASN A 53 -16.94 -0.76 -23.96
C ASN A 53 -15.50 -0.49 -23.45
N VAL A 54 -14.54 -1.35 -23.85
CA VAL A 54 -13.14 -1.25 -23.37
C VAL A 54 -12.47 0.06 -23.79
N HIS A 55 -12.78 0.57 -24.99
CA HIS A 55 -12.23 1.83 -25.47
C HIS A 55 -12.70 3.01 -24.60
N ASP A 56 -13.99 3.09 -24.32
CA ASP A 56 -14.56 4.17 -23.49
C ASP A 56 -14.04 4.10 -22.05
N ILE A 57 -13.89 2.90 -21.50
CA ILE A 57 -13.28 2.70 -20.19
C ILE A 57 -11.86 3.27 -20.18
N PHE A 58 -11.05 2.95 -21.19
CA PHE A 58 -9.64 3.29 -21.21
C PHE A 58 -9.40 4.80 -21.32
N PHE A 59 -10.20 5.52 -22.12
CA PHE A 59 -9.98 6.93 -22.41
C PHE A 59 -10.80 7.89 -21.54
N ASN A 60 -11.95 7.44 -21.01
CA ASN A 60 -12.88 8.33 -20.33
C ASN A 60 -13.03 8.06 -18.84
N LEU A 61 -12.58 6.90 -18.34
CA LEU A 61 -12.71 6.56 -16.93
C LEU A 61 -11.37 6.62 -16.19
N GLN A 62 -11.49 6.90 -14.91
CA GLN A 62 -10.35 6.84 -14.00
C GLN A 62 -10.04 5.40 -13.60
N ASP A 63 -8.76 5.11 -13.34
CA ASP A 63 -8.28 3.78 -12.96
C ASP A 63 -8.73 2.70 -13.98
N PRO A 64 -8.47 2.91 -15.30
CA PRO A 64 -9.10 2.14 -16.37
C PRO A 64 -8.84 0.63 -16.29
N PHE A 65 -7.65 0.22 -15.87
CA PHE A 65 -7.35 -1.21 -15.73
C PHE A 65 -8.16 -1.84 -14.60
N TYR A 66 -8.39 -1.11 -13.49
CA TYR A 66 -9.28 -1.63 -12.46
C TYR A 66 -10.69 -1.87 -12.99
N VAL A 67 -11.24 -0.93 -13.75
CA VAL A 67 -12.57 -1.08 -14.36
C VAL A 67 -12.60 -2.23 -15.37
N ILE A 68 -11.58 -2.37 -16.23
CA ILE A 68 -11.48 -3.48 -17.20
C ILE A 68 -11.44 -4.84 -16.49
N LEU A 69 -10.77 -4.96 -15.35
CA LEU A 69 -10.70 -6.20 -14.57
C LEU A 69 -12.07 -6.64 -14.01
N ASN A 70 -13.01 -5.72 -13.83
CA ASN A 70 -14.38 -6.06 -13.43
C ASN A 70 -15.18 -6.73 -14.59
N LYS A 71 -14.85 -6.41 -15.85
CA LYS A 71 -15.65 -6.77 -17.02
C LYS A 71 -15.95 -8.27 -17.16
N PRO A 72 -15.02 -9.21 -16.92
CA PRO A 72 -15.32 -10.63 -17.02
C PRO A 72 -16.38 -11.13 -16.02
N PHE A 73 -16.65 -10.37 -14.96
CA PHE A 73 -17.60 -10.73 -13.92
C PHE A 73 -18.98 -10.10 -14.12
N THR A 74 -19.10 -9.14 -15.04
CA THR A 74 -20.40 -8.51 -15.36
C THR A 74 -21.29 -9.52 -16.06
N GLY A 75 -22.57 -9.55 -15.67
CA GLY A 75 -23.55 -10.49 -16.25
C GLY A 75 -23.61 -11.87 -15.59
N SER A 76 -22.74 -12.19 -14.63
CA SER A 76 -22.79 -13.43 -13.84
C SER A 76 -23.54 -13.22 -12.51
N TYR A 77 -24.23 -14.29 -12.02
CA TYR A 77 -24.83 -14.25 -10.69
C TYR A 77 -23.75 -14.07 -9.61
N GLY A 78 -23.94 -13.12 -8.70
CA GLY A 78 -22.94 -12.78 -7.68
C GLY A 78 -21.65 -12.19 -8.28
N GLY A 79 -21.73 -11.58 -9.47
CA GLY A 79 -20.55 -11.15 -10.22
C GLY A 79 -19.64 -10.18 -9.46
N PHE A 80 -20.25 -9.23 -8.73
CA PHE A 80 -19.46 -8.26 -7.97
C PHE A 80 -18.75 -8.90 -6.77
N GLU A 81 -19.42 -9.74 -6.02
CA GLU A 81 -18.85 -10.48 -4.88
C GLU A 81 -17.75 -11.44 -5.35
N ASN A 82 -17.99 -12.14 -6.46
CA ASN A 82 -16.97 -13.01 -7.06
C ASN A 82 -15.74 -12.21 -7.50
N PHE A 83 -15.93 -11.03 -8.10
CA PHE A 83 -14.84 -10.14 -8.43
C PHE A 83 -14.06 -9.71 -7.18
N LEU A 84 -14.74 -9.31 -6.11
CA LEU A 84 -14.10 -8.91 -4.85
C LEU A 84 -13.24 -10.03 -4.26
N PHE A 85 -13.76 -11.27 -4.25
CA PHE A 85 -13.04 -12.43 -3.76
C PHE A 85 -11.80 -12.74 -4.62
N VAL A 86 -11.95 -12.80 -5.95
CA VAL A 86 -10.84 -13.06 -6.86
C VAL A 86 -9.79 -11.95 -6.78
N CYS A 87 -10.23 -10.70 -6.71
CA CYS A 87 -9.34 -9.56 -6.53
C CYS A 87 -8.53 -9.67 -5.24
N ALA A 88 -9.18 -10.01 -4.11
CA ALA A 88 -8.52 -10.23 -2.83
C ALA A 88 -7.50 -11.39 -2.91
N PHE A 89 -7.89 -12.51 -3.54
CA PHE A 89 -7.02 -13.67 -3.69
C PHE A 89 -5.76 -13.37 -4.50
N VAL A 90 -5.91 -12.71 -5.66
CA VAL A 90 -4.79 -12.30 -6.51
C VAL A 90 -3.89 -11.30 -5.79
N THR A 91 -4.50 -10.30 -5.16
CA THR A 91 -3.79 -9.26 -4.42
C THR A 91 -2.92 -9.83 -3.31
N LEU A 92 -3.49 -10.66 -2.44
CA LEU A 92 -2.77 -11.27 -1.32
C LEU A 92 -1.69 -12.26 -1.80
N THR A 93 -1.97 -13.04 -2.86
CA THR A 93 -0.98 -13.93 -3.45
C THR A 93 0.25 -13.14 -3.92
N LEU A 94 0.06 -12.10 -4.74
CA LEU A 94 1.16 -11.29 -5.27
C LEU A 94 1.93 -10.59 -4.15
N LYS A 95 1.22 -9.99 -3.17
CA LYS A 95 1.85 -9.31 -2.03
C LYS A 95 2.71 -10.26 -1.20
N PHE A 96 2.17 -11.41 -0.81
CA PHE A 96 2.92 -12.31 0.06
C PHE A 96 4.10 -12.97 -0.65
N LEU A 97 4.01 -13.26 -1.94
CA LEU A 97 5.16 -13.66 -2.74
C LEU A 97 6.23 -12.56 -2.77
N ALA A 98 5.82 -11.31 -2.98
CA ALA A 98 6.73 -10.17 -2.97
C ALA A 98 7.37 -9.92 -1.60
N LEU A 99 6.58 -9.90 -0.53
CA LEU A 99 7.09 -9.74 0.84
C LEU A 99 8.07 -10.85 1.22
N LYS A 100 7.77 -12.08 0.83
CA LYS A 100 8.70 -13.21 1.05
C LYS A 100 10.01 -13.04 0.28
N SER A 101 9.96 -12.52 -0.94
CA SER A 101 11.15 -12.28 -1.77
C SER A 101 11.93 -11.04 -1.33
N SER A 102 11.34 -10.14 -0.55
CA SER A 102 11.94 -8.87 -0.14
C SER A 102 12.85 -8.97 1.09
N THR A 103 12.67 -9.98 1.95
CA THR A 103 13.38 -10.09 3.23
C THR A 103 13.52 -11.55 3.69
N ASP A 104 14.60 -11.85 4.39
CA ASP A 104 14.81 -13.16 5.04
C ASP A 104 13.93 -13.34 6.28
N ASN A 105 13.47 -12.24 6.90
CA ASN A 105 12.59 -12.24 8.06
C ASN A 105 11.10 -12.09 7.67
N PHE A 106 10.63 -12.96 6.78
CA PHE A 106 9.26 -12.90 6.24
C PHE A 106 8.18 -12.83 7.33
N MET A 107 8.29 -13.63 8.40
CA MET A 107 7.28 -13.63 9.47
C MET A 107 7.15 -12.27 10.16
N VAL A 108 8.23 -11.52 10.28
CA VAL A 108 8.18 -10.17 10.88
C VAL A 108 7.38 -9.22 9.99
N VAL A 109 7.72 -9.13 8.70
CA VAL A 109 6.98 -8.26 7.78
C VAL A 109 5.54 -8.71 7.62
N PHE A 110 5.27 -10.01 7.62
CA PHE A 110 3.92 -10.57 7.54
C PHE A 110 3.06 -10.17 8.75
N ILE A 111 3.57 -10.35 9.98
CA ILE A 111 2.86 -9.97 11.20
C ILE A 111 2.59 -8.45 11.23
N LEU A 112 3.59 -7.64 10.94
CA LEU A 112 3.44 -6.19 10.86
C LEU A 112 2.45 -5.77 9.76
N TYR A 113 2.46 -6.42 8.61
CA TYR A 113 1.48 -6.15 7.56
C TYR A 113 0.05 -6.50 7.99
N CYS A 114 -0.13 -7.64 8.63
CA CYS A 114 -1.43 -8.10 9.09
C CYS A 114 -1.97 -7.29 10.26
N SER A 115 -1.13 -6.61 11.04
CA SER A 115 -1.56 -5.82 12.20
C SER A 115 -2.41 -4.59 11.83
N TYR A 116 -2.26 -4.05 10.61
CA TYR A 116 -3.01 -2.87 10.16
C TYR A 116 -3.22 -2.81 8.65
N LEU A 117 -2.16 -2.96 7.84
CA LEU A 117 -2.23 -2.72 6.40
C LEU A 117 -3.11 -3.72 5.65
N LEU A 118 -3.24 -4.96 6.12
CA LEU A 118 -4.19 -5.93 5.57
C LEU A 118 -5.63 -5.38 5.62
N CYS A 119 -6.02 -4.82 6.76
CA CYS A 119 -7.36 -4.25 6.91
C CYS A 119 -7.51 -2.94 6.12
N LEU A 120 -6.52 -2.06 6.16
CA LEU A 120 -6.59 -0.79 5.47
C LEU A 120 -6.58 -0.95 3.95
N HIS A 121 -5.61 -1.69 3.41
CA HIS A 121 -5.46 -1.83 1.98
C HIS A 121 -6.40 -2.90 1.40
N ASP A 122 -6.31 -4.15 1.89
CA ASP A 122 -6.97 -5.27 1.23
C ASP A 122 -8.46 -5.35 1.55
N TYR A 123 -8.87 -4.90 2.75
CA TYR A 123 -10.28 -4.87 3.10
C TYR A 123 -10.97 -3.58 2.63
N ILE A 124 -10.38 -2.38 2.83
CA ILE A 124 -11.03 -1.10 2.52
C ILE A 124 -10.64 -0.59 1.13
N GLN A 125 -9.35 -0.45 0.84
CA GLN A 125 -8.82 0.26 -0.33
C GLN A 125 -8.41 -0.70 -1.46
N ILE A 126 -9.33 -1.47 -2.02
CA ILE A 126 -9.05 -2.60 -2.94
C ILE A 126 -8.21 -2.17 -4.17
N ARG A 127 -8.46 -1.00 -4.77
CA ARG A 127 -7.71 -0.50 -5.94
C ARG A 127 -6.25 -0.25 -5.60
N ILE A 128 -6.01 0.43 -4.47
CA ILE A 128 -4.65 0.65 -3.96
C ILE A 128 -3.99 -0.68 -3.63
N ALA A 129 -4.74 -1.60 -3.00
CA ALA A 129 -4.25 -2.92 -2.63
C ALA A 129 -3.75 -3.71 -3.84
N LEU A 130 -4.58 -3.80 -4.89
CA LEU A 130 -4.25 -4.54 -6.12
C LEU A 130 -3.08 -3.88 -6.86
N SER A 131 -3.11 -2.55 -7.02
CA SER A 131 -2.02 -1.80 -7.63
C SER A 131 -0.70 -2.02 -6.90
N LEU A 132 -0.70 -1.86 -5.56
CA LEU A 132 0.46 -2.10 -4.71
C LEU A 132 0.97 -3.55 -4.80
N ALA A 133 0.07 -4.53 -4.90
CA ALA A 133 0.44 -5.94 -5.08
C ALA A 133 1.22 -6.17 -6.38
N VAL A 134 0.73 -5.62 -7.49
CA VAL A 134 1.40 -5.69 -8.80
C VAL A 134 2.76 -4.99 -8.75
N MET A 135 2.84 -3.81 -8.13
CA MET A 135 4.08 -3.05 -7.99
C MET A 135 5.13 -3.78 -7.12
N LEU A 136 4.72 -4.31 -5.99
CA LEU A 136 5.60 -5.11 -5.12
C LEU A 136 6.10 -6.37 -5.83
N TYR A 137 5.21 -7.09 -6.50
CA TYR A 137 5.58 -8.27 -7.27
C TYR A 137 6.57 -7.93 -8.39
N ALA A 138 6.32 -6.86 -9.14
CA ALA A 138 7.25 -6.35 -10.14
C ALA A 138 8.63 -6.02 -9.56
N THR A 139 8.64 -5.37 -8.39
CA THR A 139 9.89 -4.95 -7.73
C THR A 139 10.73 -6.12 -7.26
N TYR A 140 10.12 -7.10 -6.58
CA TYR A 140 10.86 -8.13 -5.83
C TYR A 140 10.90 -9.51 -6.49
N CYS A 141 9.94 -9.82 -7.39
CA CYS A 141 9.84 -11.15 -7.99
C CYS A 141 10.23 -11.19 -9.47
N VAL A 142 10.17 -10.04 -10.17
CA VAL A 142 10.42 -10.01 -11.61
C VAL A 142 11.85 -9.53 -11.91
N ASN A 143 12.63 -10.36 -12.63
CA ASN A 143 13.99 -10.03 -13.06
C ASN A 143 14.04 -9.39 -14.47
N ASN A 144 13.08 -9.72 -15.33
CA ASN A 144 13.03 -9.15 -16.68
C ASN A 144 12.62 -7.67 -16.63
N THR A 145 13.49 -6.80 -17.12
CA THR A 145 13.31 -5.34 -17.07
C THR A 145 12.06 -4.89 -17.82
N LEU A 146 11.82 -5.43 -19.03
CA LEU A 146 10.65 -5.07 -19.81
C LEU A 146 9.36 -5.45 -19.10
N LEU A 147 9.27 -6.70 -18.63
CA LEU A 147 8.11 -7.19 -17.88
C LEU A 147 7.87 -6.37 -16.60
N LYS A 148 8.95 -6.00 -15.90
CA LYS A 148 8.87 -5.14 -14.72
C LYS A 148 8.22 -3.79 -15.03
N PHE A 149 8.66 -3.11 -16.09
CA PHE A 149 8.09 -1.83 -16.49
C PHE A 149 6.66 -1.97 -17.02
N LEU A 150 6.31 -3.06 -17.71
CA LEU A 150 4.93 -3.34 -18.11
C LEU A 150 4.02 -3.52 -16.87
N LEU A 151 4.49 -4.23 -15.83
CA LEU A 151 3.75 -4.37 -14.58
C LEU A 151 3.66 -3.05 -13.81
N PHE A 152 4.70 -2.22 -13.82
CA PHE A 152 4.64 -0.87 -13.26
C PHE A 152 3.61 0.00 -13.98
N ALA A 153 3.57 -0.04 -15.31
CA ALA A 153 2.53 0.65 -16.08
C ALA A 153 1.13 0.13 -15.74
N ALA A 154 0.95 -1.20 -15.71
CA ALA A 154 -0.32 -1.81 -15.33
C ALA A 154 -0.76 -1.40 -13.92
N GLY A 155 0.15 -1.45 -12.92
CA GLY A 155 -0.15 -1.02 -11.57
C GLY A 155 -0.55 0.46 -11.49
N THR A 156 0.12 1.35 -12.24
CA THR A 156 -0.23 2.77 -12.32
C THR A 156 -1.62 2.97 -12.96
N LEU A 157 -1.97 2.19 -13.98
CA LEU A 157 -3.30 2.23 -14.63
C LEU A 157 -4.40 1.59 -13.77
N ILE A 158 -4.06 0.71 -12.81
CA ILE A 158 -5.00 0.23 -11.79
C ILE A 158 -5.26 1.34 -10.77
N HIS A 159 -4.23 2.07 -10.34
CA HIS A 159 -4.39 3.20 -9.43
C HIS A 159 -3.23 4.19 -9.54
N LEU A 160 -3.52 5.41 -9.98
CA LEU A 160 -2.52 6.42 -10.34
C LEU A 160 -1.54 6.74 -9.21
N SER A 161 -1.99 6.78 -7.94
CA SER A 161 -1.11 7.11 -6.81
C SER A 161 0.03 6.11 -6.60
N ALA A 162 -0.10 4.87 -7.10
CA ALA A 162 1.00 3.90 -7.06
C ALA A 162 2.16 4.24 -8.01
N GLY A 163 1.97 5.15 -8.96
CA GLY A 163 3.05 5.69 -9.81
C GLY A 163 4.23 6.29 -9.04
N ILE A 164 4.01 6.70 -7.78
CA ILE A 164 5.06 7.11 -6.84
C ILE A 164 6.14 6.04 -6.70
N ILE A 165 5.76 4.76 -6.69
CA ILE A 165 6.70 3.64 -6.59
C ILE A 165 7.65 3.62 -7.78
N VAL A 166 7.13 3.88 -8.98
CA VAL A 166 7.94 3.93 -10.21
C VAL A 166 8.92 5.10 -10.16
N MET A 167 8.45 6.27 -9.73
CA MET A 167 9.28 7.48 -9.60
C MET A 167 10.46 7.22 -8.66
N VAL A 168 10.22 6.66 -7.48
CA VAL A 168 11.27 6.37 -6.50
C VAL A 168 12.16 5.22 -6.98
N TYR A 169 11.61 4.22 -7.68
CA TYR A 169 12.39 3.12 -8.25
C TYR A 169 13.38 3.59 -9.32
N VAL A 170 12.93 4.48 -10.20
CA VAL A 170 13.81 5.10 -11.22
C VAL A 170 14.88 5.96 -10.55
N PHE A 171 14.52 6.73 -9.52
CA PHE A 171 15.48 7.49 -8.74
C PHE A 171 16.56 6.60 -8.13
N ASP A 172 16.18 5.50 -7.50
CA ASP A 172 17.13 4.56 -6.88
C ASP A 172 18.09 3.94 -7.91
N ILE A 173 17.61 3.61 -9.13
CA ILE A 173 18.47 3.09 -10.21
C ILE A 173 19.51 4.12 -10.66
N ILE A 174 19.08 5.37 -10.85
CA ILE A 174 19.94 6.45 -11.40
C ILE A 174 20.99 6.89 -10.37
N PHE A 175 20.60 6.96 -9.09
CA PHE A 175 21.35 7.68 -8.05
C PHE A 175 21.90 6.77 -6.95
N LYS A 176 22.23 5.51 -7.25
CA LYS A 176 22.71 4.52 -6.26
C LYS A 176 23.82 5.05 -5.34
N GLU A 177 23.61 4.82 -4.03
CA GLU A 177 24.63 4.76 -2.96
C GLU A 177 25.41 6.03 -2.60
N LYS A 178 25.11 7.21 -3.15
CA LYS A 178 25.81 8.45 -2.79
C LYS A 178 24.97 9.34 -1.88
N ARG A 179 25.49 9.72 -0.73
CA ARG A 179 24.80 10.59 0.24
C ARG A 179 24.35 11.94 -0.32
N ILE A 180 25.05 12.47 -1.34
CA ILE A 180 24.63 13.73 -1.96
C ILE A 180 23.24 13.60 -2.59
N TYR A 181 22.88 12.43 -3.09
CA TYR A 181 21.58 12.20 -3.71
C TYR A 181 20.44 12.06 -2.69
N PHE A 182 20.75 11.79 -1.41
CA PHE A 182 19.77 11.89 -0.32
C PHE A 182 19.20 13.32 -0.25
N PHE A 183 20.06 14.33 -0.25
CA PHE A 183 19.60 15.73 -0.22
C PHE A 183 18.82 16.09 -1.48
N LEU A 184 19.27 15.62 -2.67
CA LEU A 184 18.53 15.79 -3.91
C LEU A 184 17.12 15.16 -3.81
N PHE A 185 17.02 13.97 -3.25
CA PHE A 185 15.73 13.28 -3.06
C PHE A 185 14.79 14.09 -2.15
N VAL A 186 15.30 14.62 -1.05
CA VAL A 186 14.52 15.48 -0.15
C VAL A 186 14.04 16.75 -0.90
N ILE A 187 14.91 17.39 -1.65
CA ILE A 187 14.55 18.59 -2.46
C ILE A 187 13.46 18.25 -3.48
N ILE A 188 13.59 17.14 -4.22
CA ILE A 188 12.57 16.68 -5.17
C ILE A 188 11.25 16.42 -4.43
N GLY A 189 11.28 15.76 -3.26
CA GLY A 189 10.10 15.53 -2.43
C GLY A 189 9.41 16.83 -2.06
N VAL A 190 10.16 17.84 -1.62
CA VAL A 190 9.60 19.18 -1.30
C VAL A 190 9.00 19.84 -2.56
N ILE A 191 9.68 19.78 -3.70
CA ILE A 191 9.14 20.34 -4.96
C ILE A 191 7.84 19.64 -5.35
N VAL A 192 7.79 18.32 -5.31
CA VAL A 192 6.58 17.54 -5.63
C VAL A 192 5.42 17.93 -4.70
N THR A 193 5.67 18.09 -3.40
CA THR A 193 4.63 18.52 -2.47
C THR A 193 4.11 19.91 -2.78
N GLN A 194 4.98 20.86 -3.15
CA GLN A 194 4.55 22.18 -3.55
C GLN A 194 3.72 22.16 -4.84
N LEU A 195 4.12 21.38 -5.84
CA LEU A 195 3.37 21.22 -7.09
C LEU A 195 1.97 20.63 -6.86
N ILE A 196 1.84 19.68 -5.91
CA ILE A 196 0.53 19.14 -5.50
C ILE A 196 -0.29 20.22 -4.77
N SER A 197 0.30 20.95 -3.85
CA SER A 197 -0.37 22.02 -3.09
C SER A 197 -0.88 23.16 -3.99
N LEU A 198 -0.19 23.41 -5.10
CA LEU A 198 -0.58 24.39 -6.12
C LEU A 198 -1.59 23.84 -7.14
N GLY A 199 -2.00 22.56 -7.03
CA GLY A 199 -2.92 21.91 -7.97
C GLY A 199 -2.31 21.56 -9.34
N ILE A 200 -1.00 21.78 -9.54
CA ILE A 200 -0.31 21.44 -10.81
C ILE A 200 -0.25 19.92 -10.99
N ILE A 201 -0.03 19.18 -9.91
CA ILE A 201 -0.07 17.72 -9.89
C ILE A 201 -1.30 17.29 -9.06
N GLY A 202 -2.06 16.32 -9.59
CA GLY A 202 -3.27 15.81 -8.97
C GLY A 202 -4.57 16.45 -9.47
N GLY A 203 -4.47 17.55 -10.24
CA GLY A 203 -5.60 18.17 -10.94
C GLY A 203 -6.80 18.45 -10.03
N HIS A 204 -8.00 18.38 -10.61
CA HIS A 204 -9.28 18.68 -9.91
C HIS A 204 -9.50 17.89 -8.60
N ARG A 205 -8.90 16.69 -8.45
CA ARG A 205 -8.99 15.94 -7.18
C ARG A 205 -8.18 16.57 -6.07
N ALA A 206 -6.98 17.07 -6.33
CA ALA A 206 -6.19 17.74 -5.33
C ALA A 206 -6.89 19.03 -4.86
N GLU A 207 -7.48 19.77 -5.79
CA GLU A 207 -8.30 20.97 -5.48
C GLU A 207 -9.51 20.60 -4.64
N LEU A 208 -10.28 19.57 -5.02
CA LEU A 208 -11.44 19.10 -4.26
C LEU A 208 -11.07 18.70 -2.83
N TYR A 209 -9.99 17.92 -2.63
CA TYR A 209 -9.55 17.53 -1.30
C TYR A 209 -9.02 18.71 -0.48
N ALA A 210 -8.36 19.67 -1.13
CA ALA A 210 -7.92 20.91 -0.47
C ALA A 210 -9.12 21.79 -0.05
N GLU A 211 -10.16 21.84 -0.86
CA GLU A 211 -11.41 22.56 -0.54
C GLU A 211 -12.16 21.91 0.62
N LEU A 212 -12.32 20.57 0.59
CA LEU A 212 -12.94 19.82 1.69
C LEU A 212 -12.19 20.01 3.02
N ALA A 213 -10.85 20.04 2.97
CA ALA A 213 -10.02 20.31 4.14
C ALA A 213 -10.19 21.74 4.66
N ARG A 214 -10.27 22.74 3.77
CA ARG A 214 -10.51 24.16 4.16
C ARG A 214 -11.87 24.35 4.82
N ASN A 215 -12.88 23.64 4.37
CA ASN A 215 -14.25 23.73 4.91
C ASN A 215 -14.41 23.03 6.27
N LYS A 216 -13.31 22.56 6.89
CA LYS A 216 -13.27 21.94 8.24
C LYS A 216 -14.32 20.84 8.45
N ILE A 217 -14.60 20.07 7.42
CA ILE A 217 -15.36 18.84 7.59
C ILE A 217 -14.49 17.95 8.47
N SER A 218 -14.93 17.61 9.68
CA SER A 218 -14.16 16.96 10.76
C SER A 218 -13.41 15.69 10.34
N TYR A 219 -13.83 15.07 9.23
CA TYR A 219 -13.19 13.90 8.62
C TYR A 219 -11.81 14.21 8.01
N TYR A 220 -11.45 15.48 7.83
CA TYR A 220 -10.24 15.93 7.15
C TYR A 220 -9.27 16.65 8.08
N ASP A 221 -9.53 16.68 9.38
CA ASP A 221 -8.56 17.19 10.34
C ASP A 221 -7.44 16.18 10.57
N MET A 222 -6.22 16.55 10.22
CA MET A 222 -5.05 15.71 10.34
C MET A 222 -4.19 16.13 11.52
N ASN A 223 -4.04 15.24 12.50
CA ASN A 223 -3.05 15.43 13.54
C ASN A 223 -1.66 14.99 13.03
N VAL A 224 -0.77 15.96 12.84
CA VAL A 224 0.62 15.70 12.38
C VAL A 224 1.47 14.98 13.45
N PHE A 225 1.06 15.02 14.72
CA PHE A 225 1.76 14.36 15.83
C PHE A 225 1.25 12.94 16.11
N THR A 226 0.81 12.23 15.07
CA THR A 226 0.41 10.83 15.23
C THR A 226 1.61 9.91 15.41
N THR A 227 1.43 8.86 16.18
CA THR A 227 2.52 7.97 16.62
C THR A 227 3.24 7.25 15.48
N LEU A 228 2.50 6.78 14.45
CA LEU A 228 3.09 6.01 13.34
C LEU A 228 4.11 6.81 12.52
N PRO A 229 3.81 8.02 12.01
CA PRO A 229 4.78 8.84 11.29
C PRO A 229 5.99 9.23 12.16
N ILE A 230 5.79 9.47 13.46
CA ILE A 230 6.89 9.75 14.39
C ILE A 230 7.81 8.52 14.51
N LEU A 231 7.27 7.33 14.76
CA LEU A 231 8.06 6.10 14.85
C LEU A 231 8.79 5.80 13.54
N GLN A 232 8.13 6.02 12.40
CA GLN A 232 8.78 5.87 11.09
C GLN A 232 9.92 6.85 10.92
N SER A 233 9.73 8.13 11.27
CA SER A 233 10.78 9.16 11.21
C SER A 233 11.97 8.81 12.09
N VAL A 234 11.73 8.41 13.35
CA VAL A 234 12.78 8.00 14.29
C VAL A 234 13.55 6.78 13.77
N GLY A 235 12.84 5.78 13.25
CA GLY A 235 13.47 4.59 12.67
C GLY A 235 14.31 4.90 11.44
N LEU A 236 13.82 5.76 10.53
CA LEU A 236 14.59 6.19 9.36
C LEU A 236 15.84 6.98 9.74
N LEU A 237 15.75 7.92 10.68
CA LEU A 237 16.90 8.66 11.18
C LEU A 237 17.95 7.71 11.80
N TYR A 238 17.52 6.77 12.63
CA TYR A 238 18.40 5.78 13.21
C TYR A 238 19.10 4.94 12.14
N ILE A 239 18.37 4.40 11.16
CA ILE A 239 18.90 3.60 10.06
C ILE A 239 19.92 4.42 9.25
N PHE A 240 19.59 5.67 8.93
CA PHE A 240 20.47 6.58 8.18
C PHE A 240 21.82 6.82 8.87
N PHE A 241 21.80 7.11 10.18
CA PHE A 241 23.03 7.37 10.91
C PHE A 241 23.85 6.11 11.18
N LYS A 242 23.19 5.00 11.47
CA LYS A 242 23.87 3.73 11.81
C LYS A 242 24.46 3.03 10.60
N TYR A 243 23.68 2.87 9.54
CA TYR A 243 24.09 2.10 8.36
C TYR A 243 24.72 2.96 7.25
N LYS A 244 24.68 4.26 7.39
CA LYS A 244 25.33 5.23 6.48
C LYS A 244 24.86 5.02 5.03
N ASN A 245 25.80 4.87 4.07
CA ASN A 245 25.46 4.68 2.66
C ASN A 245 24.68 3.38 2.38
N LYS A 246 24.87 2.33 3.21
CA LYS A 246 24.12 1.07 3.09
C LYS A 246 22.65 1.20 3.48
N ALA A 247 22.28 2.30 4.17
CA ALA A 247 20.90 2.62 4.49
C ALA A 247 20.10 3.07 3.26
N LEU A 248 20.77 3.67 2.27
CA LEU A 248 20.15 4.33 1.12
C LEU A 248 19.69 3.30 0.09
N THR A 249 18.66 2.56 0.42
CA THR A 249 18.00 1.57 -0.44
C THR A 249 16.68 2.12 -0.97
N PHE A 250 16.13 1.46 -1.97
CA PHE A 250 14.80 1.78 -2.51
C PHE A 250 13.73 1.87 -1.40
N GLU A 251 13.73 0.91 -0.47
CA GLU A 251 12.76 0.89 0.64
C GLU A 251 12.94 2.09 1.58
N PHE A 252 14.18 2.50 1.81
CA PHE A 252 14.48 3.69 2.60
C PHE A 252 13.94 4.95 1.93
N TYR A 253 14.18 5.12 0.63
CA TYR A 253 13.66 6.26 -0.13
C TYR A 253 12.13 6.26 -0.20
N MET A 254 11.50 5.10 -0.38
CA MET A 254 10.04 4.98 -0.34
C MET A 254 9.47 5.40 1.02
N ALA A 255 10.03 4.87 2.11
CA ALA A 255 9.59 5.21 3.46
C ALA A 255 9.83 6.70 3.78
N LEU A 256 10.97 7.25 3.35
CA LEU A 256 11.28 8.68 3.52
C LEU A 256 10.30 9.56 2.74
N PHE A 257 9.98 9.20 1.50
CA PHE A 257 9.00 9.92 0.69
C PHE A 257 7.65 9.99 1.39
N GLY A 258 7.18 8.88 1.97
CA GLY A 258 5.94 8.85 2.74
C GLY A 258 5.95 9.83 3.91
N VAL A 259 7.04 9.89 4.65
CA VAL A 259 7.20 10.84 5.76
C VAL A 259 7.19 12.29 5.26
N ILE A 260 7.93 12.59 4.19
CA ILE A 260 7.96 13.94 3.58
C ILE A 260 6.55 14.35 3.16
N MET A 261 5.83 13.49 2.43
CA MET A 261 4.48 13.77 1.95
C MET A 261 3.52 13.95 3.13
N PHE A 262 3.62 13.12 4.18
CA PHE A 262 2.77 13.21 5.35
C PHE A 262 2.88 14.58 6.03
N TYR A 263 4.08 15.05 6.31
CA TYR A 263 4.28 16.30 7.03
C TYR A 263 4.08 17.54 6.16
N LEU A 264 4.49 17.51 4.89
CA LEU A 264 4.40 18.69 4.02
C LEU A 264 3.02 18.87 3.38
N LEU A 265 2.26 17.79 3.18
CA LEU A 265 0.88 17.85 2.65
C LEU A 265 -0.19 17.74 3.74
N HIS A 266 0.12 18.04 5.00
CA HIS A 266 -0.87 18.00 6.09
C HIS A 266 -2.12 18.87 5.83
N THR A 267 -2.01 19.89 4.99
CA THR A 267 -3.13 20.72 4.54
C THR A 267 -4.08 20.02 3.56
N ILE A 268 -3.66 18.88 2.99
CA ILE A 268 -4.47 18.01 2.13
C ILE A 268 -4.44 16.56 2.70
N PRO A 269 -5.13 16.33 3.83
CA PRO A 269 -4.98 15.13 4.66
C PRO A 269 -5.15 13.81 3.91
N VAL A 270 -6.08 13.76 2.96
CA VAL A 270 -6.37 12.55 2.17
C VAL A 270 -5.18 12.13 1.32
N ILE A 271 -4.48 13.08 0.67
CA ILE A 271 -3.30 12.77 -0.15
C ILE A 271 -2.13 12.41 0.76
N ALA A 272 -1.93 13.16 1.84
CA ALA A 272 -0.86 12.93 2.80
C ALA A 272 -0.95 11.53 3.43
N SER A 273 -2.11 11.17 3.97
CA SER A 273 -2.32 9.86 4.61
C SER A 273 -2.23 8.71 3.62
N ARG A 274 -2.88 8.80 2.45
CA ARG A 274 -2.82 7.72 1.43
C ARG A 274 -1.41 7.48 0.92
N THR A 275 -0.62 8.53 0.69
CA THR A 275 0.77 8.37 0.28
C THR A 275 1.59 7.72 1.39
N PHE A 276 1.39 8.15 2.63
CA PHE A 276 2.04 7.55 3.79
C PHE A 276 1.70 6.06 3.91
N ASP A 277 0.43 5.70 3.80
CA ASP A 277 -0.03 4.31 3.92
C ASP A 277 0.55 3.42 2.80
N ILE A 278 0.59 3.90 1.54
CA ILE A 278 1.21 3.16 0.41
C ILE A 278 2.69 2.91 0.67
N THR A 279 3.40 3.90 1.19
CA THR A 279 4.85 3.80 1.40
C THR A 279 5.21 3.03 2.66
N MET A 280 4.30 2.89 3.60
CA MET A 280 4.51 2.20 4.87
C MET A 280 4.92 0.73 4.69
N VAL A 281 4.40 0.04 3.68
CA VAL A 281 4.81 -1.35 3.41
C VAL A 281 6.31 -1.48 3.16
N PHE A 282 6.93 -0.50 2.51
CA PHE A 282 8.38 -0.49 2.28
C PHE A 282 9.17 -0.23 3.57
N TYR A 283 8.61 0.57 4.47
CA TYR A 283 9.19 0.72 5.81
C TYR A 283 9.14 -0.58 6.61
N LEU A 284 8.04 -1.33 6.55
CA LEU A 284 7.95 -2.64 7.19
C LEU A 284 8.96 -3.63 6.62
N ILE A 285 9.19 -3.63 5.30
CA ILE A 285 10.24 -4.42 4.66
C ILE A 285 11.63 -4.00 5.18
N LEU A 286 11.89 -2.69 5.25
CA LEU A 286 13.15 -2.15 5.75
C LEU A 286 13.41 -2.57 7.20
N LEU A 287 12.43 -2.44 8.09
CA LEU A 287 12.51 -2.91 9.48
C LEU A 287 12.79 -4.41 9.54
N SER A 288 12.08 -5.22 8.76
CA SER A 288 12.24 -6.67 8.78
C SER A 288 13.64 -7.12 8.34
N ARG A 289 14.27 -6.45 7.38
CA ARG A 289 15.65 -6.75 6.94
C ARG A 289 16.67 -6.57 8.04
N HIS A 290 16.48 -5.58 8.92
CA HIS A 290 17.41 -5.28 10.02
C HIS A 290 16.98 -5.92 11.34
N PHE A 291 15.81 -6.55 11.42
CA PHE A 291 15.21 -7.05 12.66
C PHE A 291 16.11 -8.03 13.41
N SER A 292 16.68 -9.00 12.72
CA SER A 292 17.50 -10.04 13.38
C SER A 292 18.80 -9.49 13.98
N GLN A 293 19.36 -8.45 13.38
CA GLN A 293 20.70 -7.94 13.67
C GLN A 293 20.71 -6.75 14.63
N ASP A 294 19.56 -6.08 14.84
CA ASP A 294 19.51 -4.78 15.49
C ASP A 294 18.46 -4.72 16.59
N ARG A 295 18.92 -4.49 17.85
CA ARG A 295 18.04 -4.40 19.02
C ARG A 295 17.08 -3.21 18.95
N PHE A 296 17.55 -2.06 18.47
CA PHE A 296 16.71 -0.87 18.38
C PHE A 296 15.61 -1.04 17.32
N ILE A 297 15.94 -1.65 16.19
CA ILE A 297 14.96 -2.00 15.15
C ILE A 297 13.91 -2.99 15.68
N LYS A 298 14.31 -3.98 16.50
CA LYS A 298 13.36 -4.87 17.18
C LYS A 298 12.37 -4.09 18.04
N ILE A 299 12.88 -3.15 18.84
CA ILE A 299 12.03 -2.32 19.71
C ILE A 299 11.06 -1.48 18.86
N ILE A 300 11.54 -0.80 17.81
CA ILE A 300 10.69 -0.04 16.91
C ILE A 300 9.63 -0.94 16.27
N SER A 301 9.99 -2.11 15.78
CA SER A 301 9.05 -3.06 15.16
C SER A 301 7.95 -3.50 16.14
N ILE A 302 8.30 -3.77 17.38
CA ILE A 302 7.35 -4.13 18.44
C ILE A 302 6.43 -2.94 18.77
N LEU A 303 6.98 -1.73 18.90
CA LEU A 303 6.18 -0.53 19.12
C LEU A 303 5.23 -0.26 17.96
N MET A 304 5.71 -0.40 16.71
CA MET A 304 4.88 -0.30 15.50
C MET A 304 3.71 -1.27 15.58
N PHE A 305 3.96 -2.56 15.86
CA PHE A 305 2.92 -3.56 16.01
C PHE A 305 1.84 -3.14 17.01
N PHE A 306 2.22 -2.71 18.21
CA PHE A 306 1.24 -2.29 19.22
C PHE A 306 0.46 -1.04 18.83
N VAL A 307 1.11 -0.07 18.17
CA VAL A 307 0.43 1.14 17.68
C VAL A 307 -0.54 0.81 16.55
N GLU A 308 -0.15 -0.08 15.64
CA GLU A 308 -0.98 -0.55 14.54
C GLU A 308 -2.20 -1.33 15.04
N VAL A 309 -1.99 -2.26 15.96
CA VAL A 309 -3.08 -3.01 16.63
C VAL A 309 -3.98 -2.05 17.40
N LYS A 310 -3.42 -1.10 18.18
CA LYS A 310 -4.23 -0.07 18.84
C LYS A 310 -5.07 0.71 17.84
N LYS A 311 -4.50 1.14 16.71
CA LYS A 311 -5.21 1.88 15.67
C LYS A 311 -6.35 1.04 15.07
N LEU A 312 -6.13 -0.26 14.90
CA LEU A 312 -7.14 -1.18 14.43
C LEU A 312 -8.33 -1.31 15.41
N PHE A 313 -8.06 -1.34 16.72
CA PHE A 313 -9.07 -1.59 17.74
C PHE A 313 -9.78 -0.33 18.27
N TYR A 314 -9.10 0.82 18.30
CA TYR A 314 -9.58 2.04 18.95
C TYR A 314 -9.78 3.23 18.01
N SER A 315 -9.48 3.08 16.70
CA SER A 315 -9.88 4.14 15.79
C SER A 315 -11.38 4.03 15.55
N ASP A 316 -12.09 5.17 15.57
CA ASP A 316 -13.50 5.30 15.17
C ASP A 316 -13.76 4.84 13.73
N SER A 317 -12.69 4.50 12.99
CA SER A 317 -12.78 3.79 11.73
C SER A 317 -13.31 2.38 12.03
N ALA A 318 -14.53 2.20 11.67
CA ALA A 318 -15.39 1.03 11.66
C ALA A 318 -14.77 -0.37 11.42
N LEU A 319 -13.46 -0.50 11.30
CA LEU A 319 -12.76 -1.76 10.96
C LEU A 319 -13.03 -2.88 11.95
N LEU A 320 -13.09 -2.58 13.23
CA LEU A 320 -13.31 -3.62 14.25
C LEU A 320 -14.75 -3.74 14.70
N SER A 321 -15.54 -2.68 14.58
CA SER A 321 -16.98 -2.81 14.80
C SER A 321 -17.59 -3.86 13.86
N TYR A 322 -16.93 -4.12 12.73
CA TYR A 322 -17.27 -5.19 11.80
C TYR A 322 -16.93 -6.57 12.36
N PHE A 323 -15.71 -6.77 12.87
CA PHE A 323 -15.30 -8.07 13.42
C PHE A 323 -15.97 -8.38 14.77
N THR A 324 -16.07 -7.41 15.67
CA THR A 324 -16.70 -7.63 16.99
C THR A 324 -18.20 -7.89 16.91
N LYS A 325 -18.91 -7.24 16.00
CA LYS A 325 -20.35 -7.46 15.84
C LYS A 325 -20.69 -8.84 15.25
N TYR A 326 -19.80 -9.39 14.39
CA TYR A 326 -19.96 -10.77 13.87
C TYR A 326 -19.70 -11.81 14.96
N ILE A 327 -18.69 -11.61 15.80
CA ILE A 327 -18.37 -12.53 16.91
C ILE A 327 -19.46 -12.47 17.99
N THR A 328 -19.99 -11.29 18.31
CA THR A 328 -21.04 -11.13 19.33
C THR A 328 -22.46 -11.49 18.83
N SER A 329 -22.73 -11.53 17.54
CA SER A 329 -23.99 -11.99 16.97
C SER A 329 -24.02 -13.49 16.69
N SER A 330 -22.89 -14.18 16.84
CA SER A 330 -22.75 -15.64 16.66
C SER A 330 -22.62 -16.40 17.99
N ILE A 331 -22.66 -15.72 19.12
CA ILE A 331 -22.76 -16.23 20.48
C ILE A 331 -24.14 -15.85 21.04
#